data_d1119ff1b7198a0be962a3354fe75c3c
#
_entry.id   d1119ff1b7198a0be962a3354fe75c3c
#
_cell.length_a   1.000
_cell.length_b   1.000
_cell.length_c   1.000
_cell.angle_alpha   90.00
_cell.angle_beta   90.00
_cell.angle_gamma   90.00
#
_symmetry.space_group_name_H-M   'P 1'
#
loop_
_entity.id
_entity.type
_entity.pdbx_description
1 polymer ?
#
loop_
_entity_poly.entity_id
_entity_poly.type
_entity_poly.pdbx_seq_one_letter_code
_entity_poly.pdbx_strand_id
1 'polypeptide(L)'
;NLGLEIPKTVDELTNVLRAFRDNDPNRNGEKDEIPMSAGGLTNHIQGVYTYFAQFGVPLQYFVYACIDDNQKVVFPGYMPGFRDAVEWLHLCYREGLLDPEAVTQDSNVWGTKMNAGRIGYTTYLRLINTALTPDTAANYVSILPPAGKNGAKVPRILEVPSIGAALTVANKHIPETLMWLDAQLETETMMVSYNGPIREGGPIPPIMKINDQGKYEILYVPENNELYRYVPVYHAQFFAPGDYYFKIYEMPPHRVERYEYSKEYEAAGVLEKYSYTYLQRLVKMPNDESIEISRLYNEIHKFMQESITNFITNGVTDTSWQQFLNTAKAVGVDRYVEIYQKAYDNYLLANQ
;
A
#
# COMPACT_ATOMS: atom_id res chain seq x y z
N ASN A 1 -21.83 -10.93 13.15
CA ASN A 1 -23.14 -10.45 13.66
C ASN A 1 -24.30 -10.80 12.71
N LEU A 2 -24.08 -10.82 11.39
CA LEU A 2 -25.09 -11.16 10.39
C LEU A 2 -25.06 -12.65 9.99
N GLY A 3 -24.14 -13.45 10.50
CA GLY A 3 -24.00 -14.88 10.16
C GLY A 3 -23.53 -15.12 8.72
N LEU A 4 -22.80 -14.18 8.14
CA LEU A 4 -22.29 -14.28 6.78
C LEU A 4 -20.97 -15.04 6.75
N GLU A 5 -20.76 -15.81 5.68
CA GLU A 5 -19.48 -16.46 5.39
C GLU A 5 -18.44 -15.41 4.88
N ILE A 6 -17.17 -15.72 5.09
CA ILE A 6 -16.07 -14.92 4.54
C ILE A 6 -16.07 -15.01 3.00
N PRO A 7 -16.19 -13.90 2.28
CA PRO A 7 -16.27 -13.92 0.82
C PRO A 7 -14.93 -14.33 0.20
N LYS A 8 -14.97 -15.24 -0.78
CA LYS A 8 -13.83 -15.71 -1.56
C LYS A 8 -13.80 -15.15 -2.97
N THR A 9 -14.94 -14.68 -3.44
CA THR A 9 -15.10 -14.08 -4.77
C THR A 9 -15.65 -12.68 -4.67
N VAL A 10 -15.43 -11.88 -5.71
CA VAL A 10 -15.97 -10.52 -5.81
C VAL A 10 -17.50 -10.52 -5.78
N ASP A 11 -18.14 -11.53 -6.35
CA ASP A 11 -19.62 -11.65 -6.31
C ASP A 11 -20.12 -11.92 -4.90
N GLU A 12 -19.46 -12.82 -4.15
CA GLU A 12 -19.76 -13.05 -2.74
C GLU A 12 -19.52 -11.80 -1.91
N LEU A 13 -18.41 -11.09 -2.14
CA LEU A 13 -18.14 -9.81 -1.48
C LEU A 13 -19.25 -8.80 -1.76
N THR A 14 -19.69 -8.68 -3.01
CA THR A 14 -20.77 -7.76 -3.38
C THR A 14 -22.06 -8.06 -2.59
N ASN A 15 -22.38 -9.35 -2.39
CA ASN A 15 -23.53 -9.74 -1.57
C ASN A 15 -23.33 -9.42 -0.07
N VAL A 16 -22.12 -9.58 0.45
CA VAL A 16 -21.78 -9.16 1.83
C VAL A 16 -21.92 -7.64 1.97
N LEU A 17 -21.45 -6.87 1.01
CA LEU A 17 -21.57 -5.41 1.02
C LEU A 17 -23.04 -4.96 0.99
N ARG A 18 -23.90 -5.62 0.19
CA ARG A 18 -25.35 -5.36 0.21
C ARG A 18 -25.97 -5.68 1.56
N ALA A 19 -25.56 -6.80 2.17
CA ALA A 19 -26.03 -7.15 3.52
C ALA A 19 -25.59 -6.12 4.56
N PHE A 20 -24.39 -5.52 4.45
CA PHE A 20 -23.94 -4.44 5.33
C PHE A 20 -24.77 -3.17 5.13
N ARG A 21 -25.06 -2.77 3.89
CA ARG A 21 -25.92 -1.62 3.57
C ARG A 21 -27.34 -1.76 4.12
N ASP A 22 -27.91 -2.97 4.05
CA ASP A 22 -29.33 -3.19 4.30
C ASP A 22 -29.64 -3.56 5.76
N ASN A 23 -28.60 -3.85 6.55
CA ASN A 23 -28.73 -4.23 7.96
C ASN A 23 -27.85 -3.35 8.87
N ASP A 24 -27.81 -3.68 10.16
CA ASP A 24 -27.00 -3.03 11.19
C ASP A 24 -25.97 -4.06 11.74
N PRO A 25 -24.82 -4.24 11.05
CA PRO A 25 -23.79 -5.21 11.46
C PRO A 25 -23.06 -4.80 12.73
N ASN A 26 -22.94 -3.50 13.03
CA ASN A 26 -22.30 -2.98 14.22
C ASN A 26 -23.26 -2.90 15.43
N ARG A 27 -24.58 -3.06 15.20
CA ARG A 27 -25.65 -3.08 16.22
C ARG A 27 -25.75 -1.80 17.03
N ASN A 28 -25.48 -0.67 16.41
CA ASN A 28 -25.60 0.63 17.07
C ASN A 28 -27.04 1.21 16.99
N GLY A 29 -27.91 0.63 16.18
CA GLY A 29 -29.30 1.06 15.98
C GLY A 29 -29.44 2.23 14.98
N GLU A 30 -28.35 2.65 14.36
CA GLU A 30 -28.30 3.74 13.38
C GLU A 30 -28.20 3.15 11.97
N LYS A 31 -28.56 3.91 10.96
CA LYS A 31 -28.31 3.59 9.54
C LYS A 31 -27.13 4.41 9.04
N ASP A 32 -25.96 4.10 9.52
CA ASP A 32 -24.75 4.85 9.24
C ASP A 32 -23.63 3.99 8.65
N GLU A 33 -23.97 2.76 8.23
CA GLU A 33 -23.05 1.83 7.61
C GLU A 33 -22.52 2.33 6.27
N ILE A 34 -21.21 2.18 6.12
CA ILE A 34 -20.49 2.36 4.88
C ILE A 34 -19.96 0.99 4.47
N PRO A 35 -20.63 0.26 3.55
CA PRO A 35 -20.27 -1.11 3.24
C PRO A 35 -18.80 -1.27 2.82
N MET A 36 -18.30 -0.33 2.00
CA MET A 36 -16.91 -0.31 1.53
C MET A 36 -16.40 1.12 1.41
N SER A 37 -15.18 1.39 1.83
CA SER A 37 -14.55 2.70 1.71
C SER A 37 -13.04 2.61 1.50
N ALA A 38 -12.46 3.67 0.92
CA ALA A 38 -11.04 3.86 0.68
C ALA A 38 -10.58 5.27 1.07
N GLY A 39 -9.31 5.43 1.40
CA GLY A 39 -8.72 6.71 1.80
C GLY A 39 -8.40 7.67 0.64
N GLY A 40 -9.23 7.69 -0.40
CA GLY A 40 -9.07 8.56 -1.57
C GLY A 40 -8.21 7.98 -2.69
N LEU A 41 -8.09 8.72 -3.79
CA LEU A 41 -7.21 8.36 -4.91
C LEU A 41 -5.74 8.65 -4.63
N THR A 42 -5.44 9.65 -3.81
CA THR A 42 -4.07 10.11 -3.56
C THR A 42 -3.33 9.29 -2.51
N ASN A 43 -3.99 8.33 -1.88
CA ASN A 43 -3.38 7.49 -0.87
C ASN A 43 -2.80 6.20 -1.47
N HIS A 44 -1.50 6.02 -1.38
CA HIS A 44 -0.79 4.86 -1.95
C HIS A 44 -1.00 3.55 -1.18
N ILE A 45 -1.55 3.60 0.04
CA ILE A 45 -1.73 2.43 0.90
C ILE A 45 -3.21 2.07 1.06
N GLN A 46 -4.09 3.07 1.06
CA GLN A 46 -5.51 2.95 1.41
C GLN A 46 -6.43 3.38 0.28
N GLY A 47 -5.85 3.71 -0.87
CA GLY A 47 -6.59 4.28 -1.99
C GLY A 47 -7.44 3.26 -2.74
N VAL A 48 -8.34 3.78 -3.55
CA VAL A 48 -9.21 2.99 -4.44
C VAL A 48 -8.42 2.05 -5.36
N TYR A 49 -7.18 2.38 -5.67
CA TYR A 49 -6.27 1.53 -6.47
C TYR A 49 -6.07 0.11 -5.91
N THR A 50 -6.17 -0.05 -4.61
CA THR A 50 -5.94 -1.34 -3.96
C THR A 50 -7.03 -2.38 -4.28
N TYR A 51 -8.22 -1.95 -4.68
CA TYR A 51 -9.29 -2.85 -5.10
C TYR A 51 -9.05 -3.53 -6.45
N PHE A 52 -8.16 -2.99 -7.28
CA PHE A 52 -7.82 -3.58 -8.57
C PHE A 52 -7.10 -4.92 -8.43
N ALA A 53 -6.43 -5.16 -7.30
CA ALA A 53 -5.77 -6.42 -6.99
C ALA A 53 -6.72 -7.62 -7.03
N GLN A 54 -7.99 -7.44 -6.69
CA GLN A 54 -9.03 -8.48 -6.73
C GLN A 54 -9.31 -8.97 -8.16
N PHE A 55 -8.99 -8.17 -9.16
CA PHE A 55 -9.19 -8.46 -10.59
C PHE A 55 -7.89 -8.84 -11.31
N GLY A 56 -6.84 -9.20 -10.56
CA GLY A 56 -5.54 -9.57 -11.13
C GLY A 56 -4.74 -8.39 -11.67
N VAL A 57 -5.07 -7.17 -11.27
CA VAL A 57 -4.35 -5.96 -11.68
C VAL A 57 -3.61 -5.38 -10.47
N PRO A 58 -2.29 -5.52 -10.40
CA PRO A 58 -1.51 -5.04 -9.26
C PRO A 58 -1.29 -3.53 -9.33
N LEU A 59 -2.38 -2.79 -9.49
CA LEU A 59 -2.32 -1.33 -9.56
C LEU A 59 -2.05 -0.74 -8.20
N GLN A 60 -1.07 0.15 -8.13
CA GLN A 60 -0.81 0.96 -6.96
C GLN A 60 -0.65 2.43 -7.36
N TYR A 61 -0.92 3.30 -6.42
CA TYR A 61 -0.69 4.71 -6.61
C TYR A 61 0.78 4.97 -6.95
N PHE A 62 1.04 5.77 -7.97
CA PHE A 62 2.36 6.08 -8.52
C PHE A 62 3.05 4.97 -9.33
N VAL A 63 2.43 3.85 -9.62
CA VAL A 63 3.08 2.79 -10.39
C VAL A 63 2.27 2.46 -11.65
N TYR A 64 2.80 2.85 -12.80
CA TYR A 64 2.17 2.68 -14.12
C TYR A 64 2.96 1.75 -15.04
N ALA A 65 3.95 1.05 -14.53
CA ALA A 65 4.65 -0.02 -15.21
C ALA A 65 4.92 -1.14 -14.22
N CYS A 66 4.49 -2.35 -14.52
CA CYS A 66 4.74 -3.56 -13.75
C CYS A 66 5.28 -4.66 -14.66
N ILE A 67 5.83 -5.72 -14.06
CA ILE A 67 6.36 -6.86 -14.80
C ILE A 67 5.30 -7.96 -14.75
N ASP A 68 4.87 -8.47 -15.91
CA ASP A 68 3.94 -9.58 -15.98
C ASP A 68 4.63 -10.96 -15.78
N ASP A 69 3.83 -12.02 -15.75
CA ASP A 69 4.32 -13.39 -15.56
C ASP A 69 5.28 -13.86 -16.69
N ASN A 70 5.27 -13.19 -17.85
CA ASN A 70 6.14 -13.45 -19.00
C ASN A 70 7.42 -12.58 -18.99
N GLN A 71 7.68 -11.88 -17.89
CA GLN A 71 8.82 -10.94 -17.77
C GLN A 71 8.74 -9.77 -18.75
N LYS A 72 7.53 -9.33 -19.08
CA LYS A 72 7.30 -8.14 -19.89
C LYS A 72 6.83 -6.97 -19.03
N VAL A 73 7.32 -5.80 -19.35
CA VAL A 73 6.83 -4.57 -18.75
C VAL A 73 5.48 -4.23 -19.37
N VAL A 74 4.48 -4.07 -18.53
CA VAL A 74 3.10 -3.78 -18.95
C VAL A 74 2.55 -2.57 -18.21
N PHE A 75 1.64 -1.86 -18.85
CA PHE A 75 0.84 -0.82 -18.22
C PHE A 75 -0.40 -1.47 -17.60
N PRO A 76 -0.67 -1.27 -16.28
CA PRO A 76 -1.80 -1.91 -15.62
C PRO A 76 -3.16 -1.61 -16.27
N GLY A 77 -3.32 -0.41 -16.84
CA GLY A 77 -4.55 -0.03 -17.56
C GLY A 77 -4.85 -0.83 -18.83
N TYR A 78 -3.87 -1.57 -19.37
CA TYR A 78 -4.06 -2.48 -20.52
C TYR A 78 -4.36 -3.93 -20.10
N MET A 79 -4.26 -4.24 -18.80
CA MET A 79 -4.56 -5.58 -18.31
C MET A 79 -6.06 -5.87 -18.38
N PRO A 80 -6.47 -7.12 -18.74
CA PRO A 80 -7.88 -7.47 -18.90
C PRO A 80 -8.76 -7.15 -17.69
N GLY A 81 -8.22 -7.37 -16.47
CA GLY A 81 -8.94 -7.12 -15.22
C GLY A 81 -9.16 -5.64 -14.90
N PHE A 82 -8.50 -4.70 -15.58
CA PHE A 82 -8.65 -3.28 -15.27
C PHE A 82 -10.07 -2.78 -15.58
N ARG A 83 -10.62 -3.16 -16.74
CA ARG A 83 -12.00 -2.82 -17.11
C ARG A 83 -12.99 -3.45 -16.13
N ASP A 84 -12.81 -4.73 -15.78
CA ASP A 84 -13.67 -5.43 -14.83
C ASP A 84 -13.66 -4.73 -13.45
N ALA A 85 -12.50 -4.26 -13.01
CA ALA A 85 -12.35 -3.56 -11.73
C ALA A 85 -13.14 -2.25 -11.71
N VAL A 86 -13.02 -1.41 -12.74
CA VAL A 86 -13.74 -0.13 -12.78
C VAL A 86 -15.23 -0.32 -12.99
N GLU A 87 -15.68 -1.35 -13.74
CA GLU A 87 -17.10 -1.70 -13.87
C GLU A 87 -17.68 -2.15 -12.52
N TRP A 88 -16.95 -2.96 -11.75
CA TRP A 88 -17.38 -3.37 -10.41
C TRP A 88 -17.39 -2.19 -9.41
N LEU A 89 -16.39 -1.34 -9.43
CA LEU A 89 -16.36 -0.15 -8.59
C LEU A 89 -17.51 0.80 -8.92
N HIS A 90 -17.87 0.95 -10.21
CA HIS A 90 -19.05 1.70 -10.61
C HIS A 90 -20.35 1.05 -10.10
N LEU A 91 -20.48 -0.28 -10.20
CA LEU A 91 -21.60 -1.01 -9.63
C LEU A 91 -21.73 -0.70 -8.13
N CYS A 92 -20.63 -0.83 -7.39
CA CYS A 92 -20.61 -0.52 -5.96
C CYS A 92 -20.97 0.94 -5.65
N TYR A 93 -20.46 1.89 -6.44
CA TYR A 93 -20.78 3.31 -6.30
C TYR A 93 -22.27 3.57 -6.55
N ARG A 94 -22.82 3.07 -7.66
CA ARG A 94 -24.23 3.24 -8.05
C ARG A 94 -25.20 2.61 -7.05
N GLU A 95 -24.86 1.46 -6.47
CA GLU A 95 -25.68 0.77 -5.47
C GLU A 95 -25.51 1.33 -4.05
N GLY A 96 -24.66 2.33 -3.83
CA GLY A 96 -24.35 2.86 -2.51
C GLY A 96 -23.56 1.89 -1.61
N LEU A 97 -22.81 0.96 -2.24
CA LEU A 97 -21.91 0.03 -1.55
C LEU A 97 -20.53 0.63 -1.34
N LEU A 98 -20.08 1.53 -2.22
CA LEU A 98 -18.85 2.28 -2.08
C LEU A 98 -19.16 3.67 -1.49
N ASP A 99 -18.40 4.05 -0.46
CA ASP A 99 -18.42 5.39 0.10
C ASP A 99 -18.34 6.45 -1.03
N PRO A 100 -19.30 7.36 -1.17
CA PRO A 100 -19.26 8.37 -2.22
C PRO A 100 -18.02 9.28 -2.15
N GLU A 101 -17.43 9.42 -0.96
CA GLU A 101 -16.20 10.18 -0.76
C GLU A 101 -14.92 9.36 -0.97
N ALA A 102 -15.03 8.06 -1.28
CA ALA A 102 -13.87 7.16 -1.40
C ALA A 102 -12.79 7.62 -2.41
N VAL A 103 -13.15 8.45 -3.39
CA VAL A 103 -12.21 9.00 -4.40
C VAL A 103 -11.68 10.39 -4.04
N THR A 104 -12.29 11.09 -3.10
CA THR A 104 -11.98 12.50 -2.79
C THR A 104 -11.51 12.74 -1.36
N GLN A 105 -11.90 11.89 -0.41
CA GLN A 105 -11.52 12.03 1.01
C GLN A 105 -10.03 11.77 1.23
N ASP A 106 -9.52 12.31 2.31
CA ASP A 106 -8.18 12.01 2.79
C ASP A 106 -8.18 10.89 3.85
N SER A 107 -6.98 10.49 4.26
CA SER A 107 -6.79 9.44 5.27
C SER A 107 -7.37 9.77 6.64
N ASN A 108 -7.49 11.05 7.01
CA ASN A 108 -8.02 11.45 8.32
C ASN A 108 -9.53 11.29 8.35
N VAL A 109 -10.22 11.73 7.28
CA VAL A 109 -11.66 11.52 7.11
C VAL A 109 -11.99 10.04 7.10
N TRP A 110 -11.25 9.26 6.28
CA TRP A 110 -11.40 7.80 6.26
C TRP A 110 -11.13 7.17 7.64
N GLY A 111 -10.06 7.57 8.32
CA GLY A 111 -9.70 7.09 9.67
C GLY A 111 -10.79 7.38 10.70
N THR A 112 -11.43 8.55 10.63
CA THR A 112 -12.57 8.90 11.50
C THR A 112 -13.74 7.96 11.29
N LYS A 113 -14.11 7.66 10.04
CA LYS A 113 -15.17 6.69 9.71
C LYS A 113 -14.84 5.28 10.19
N MET A 114 -13.57 4.87 10.04
CA MET A 114 -13.06 3.58 10.54
C MET A 114 -13.17 3.47 12.06
N ASN A 115 -12.71 4.49 12.80
CA ASN A 115 -12.75 4.52 14.27
C ASN A 115 -14.16 4.54 14.82
N ALA A 116 -15.10 5.10 14.07
CA ALA A 116 -16.52 5.04 14.41
C ALA A 116 -17.15 3.66 14.15
N GLY A 117 -16.38 2.68 13.61
CA GLY A 117 -16.89 1.34 13.33
C GLY A 117 -17.89 1.27 12.17
N ARG A 118 -17.91 2.29 11.29
CA ARG A 118 -18.91 2.43 10.23
C ARG A 118 -18.55 1.71 8.94
N ILE A 119 -17.25 1.48 8.67
CA ILE A 119 -16.79 0.87 7.43
C ILE A 119 -16.78 -0.66 7.55
N GLY A 120 -17.50 -1.34 6.66
CA GLY A 120 -17.59 -2.80 6.66
C GLY A 120 -16.40 -3.49 5.99
N TYR A 121 -15.91 -2.98 4.87
CA TYR A 121 -14.79 -3.54 4.12
C TYR A 121 -13.82 -2.49 3.62
N THR A 122 -12.54 -2.80 3.73
CA THR A 122 -11.46 -1.98 3.19
C THR A 122 -10.21 -2.83 2.94
N THR A 123 -9.32 -2.38 2.08
CA THR A 123 -8.09 -3.09 1.70
C THR A 123 -6.85 -2.56 2.44
N TYR A 124 -6.99 -2.05 3.65
CA TYR A 124 -5.89 -1.42 4.36
C TYR A 124 -5.02 -2.40 5.15
N LEU A 125 -3.71 -2.39 4.90
CA LEU A 125 -2.71 -3.25 5.53
C LEU A 125 -2.35 -2.90 7.00
N ARG A 126 -2.86 -1.79 7.55
CA ARG A 126 -2.46 -1.25 8.86
C ARG A 126 -3.62 -0.88 9.76
N LEU A 127 -4.73 -1.61 9.72
CA LEU A 127 -5.92 -1.29 10.50
C LEU A 127 -5.63 -1.00 12.00
N ILE A 128 -4.65 -1.69 12.56
CA ILE A 128 -4.42 -1.68 14.02
C ILE A 128 -3.39 -0.63 14.47
N ASN A 129 -2.63 -0.01 13.57
CA ASN A 129 -1.43 0.76 13.99
C ASN A 129 -1.61 2.27 14.10
N THR A 130 -2.62 2.87 13.51
CA THR A 130 -2.68 4.33 13.43
C THR A 130 -4.08 4.95 13.44
N ALA A 131 -5.12 4.16 13.26
CA ALA A 131 -6.46 4.69 13.07
C ALA A 131 -7.53 4.03 13.93
N LEU A 132 -7.32 2.81 14.44
CA LEU A 132 -8.35 2.10 15.20
C LEU A 132 -8.01 2.02 16.67
N THR A 133 -9.02 2.31 17.51
CA THR A 133 -8.95 1.91 18.90
C THR A 133 -8.88 0.37 19.00
N PRO A 134 -8.31 -0.20 20.08
CA PRO A 134 -8.27 -1.66 20.26
C PRO A 134 -9.65 -2.32 20.15
N ASP A 135 -10.67 -1.67 20.67
CA ASP A 135 -12.05 -2.17 20.66
C ASP A 135 -12.63 -2.20 19.24
N THR A 136 -12.38 -1.17 18.45
CA THR A 136 -12.80 -1.15 17.04
C THR A 136 -12.03 -2.17 16.23
N ALA A 137 -10.72 -2.29 16.45
CA ALA A 137 -9.86 -3.26 15.75
C ALA A 137 -10.31 -4.71 15.97
N ALA A 138 -10.79 -5.06 17.17
CA ALA A 138 -11.28 -6.40 17.50
C ALA A 138 -12.52 -6.83 16.69
N ASN A 139 -13.21 -5.89 16.05
CA ASN A 139 -14.36 -6.17 15.20
C ASN A 139 -13.99 -6.50 13.73
N TYR A 140 -12.73 -6.37 13.37
CA TYR A 140 -12.26 -6.64 12.00
C TYR A 140 -11.45 -7.92 11.94
N VAL A 141 -11.56 -8.61 10.83
CA VAL A 141 -10.77 -9.80 10.50
C VAL A 141 -10.11 -9.59 9.15
N SER A 142 -8.84 -9.97 9.05
CA SER A 142 -8.15 -10.00 7.77
C SER A 142 -8.65 -11.18 6.94
N ILE A 143 -8.80 -10.99 5.64
CA ILE A 143 -9.23 -12.03 4.71
C ILE A 143 -8.32 -12.05 3.49
N LEU A 144 -8.25 -13.20 2.82
CA LEU A 144 -7.67 -13.25 1.48
C LEU A 144 -8.47 -12.33 0.54
N PRO A 145 -7.82 -11.67 -0.44
CA PRO A 145 -8.53 -10.80 -1.36
C PRO A 145 -9.56 -11.61 -2.16
N PRO A 146 -10.85 -11.25 -2.09
CA PRO A 146 -11.88 -11.93 -2.89
C PRO A 146 -11.53 -11.82 -4.37
N ALA A 147 -11.52 -12.96 -5.08
CA ALA A 147 -11.05 -13.04 -6.45
C ALA A 147 -12.15 -12.73 -7.47
N GLY A 148 -11.85 -11.85 -8.42
CA GLY A 148 -12.60 -11.70 -9.65
C GLY A 148 -12.28 -12.81 -10.65
N LYS A 149 -12.87 -12.74 -11.85
CA LYS A 149 -12.71 -13.78 -12.90
C LYS A 149 -11.26 -13.99 -13.37
N ASN A 150 -10.39 -12.99 -13.20
CA ASN A 150 -8.98 -13.08 -13.57
C ASN A 150 -8.07 -13.50 -12.39
N GLY A 151 -8.66 -13.94 -11.28
CA GLY A 151 -7.96 -14.20 -10.02
C GLY A 151 -7.61 -12.92 -9.28
N ALA A 152 -7.05 -13.05 -8.08
CA ALA A 152 -6.53 -11.92 -7.32
C ALA A 152 -4.99 -11.86 -7.43
N LYS A 153 -4.44 -10.66 -7.60
CA LYS A 153 -3.00 -10.40 -7.57
C LYS A 153 -2.71 -9.22 -6.67
N VAL A 154 -2.10 -9.48 -5.54
CA VAL A 154 -1.69 -8.46 -4.58
C VAL A 154 -0.24 -8.08 -4.84
N PRO A 155 0.08 -6.79 -4.95
CA PRO A 155 1.45 -6.36 -5.13
C PRO A 155 2.33 -6.83 -3.98
N ARG A 156 3.45 -7.48 -4.32
CA ARG A 156 4.46 -7.85 -3.35
C ARG A 156 5.30 -6.62 -3.00
N ILE A 157 5.39 -6.30 -1.73
CA ILE A 157 6.37 -5.32 -1.25
C ILE A 157 7.68 -6.09 -1.04
N LEU A 158 8.60 -5.97 -1.99
CA LEU A 158 9.96 -6.47 -1.77
C LEU A 158 10.78 -5.39 -1.05
N GLU A 159 11.49 -5.83 -0.03
CA GLU A 159 12.56 -5.06 0.57
C GLU A 159 13.76 -5.04 -0.38
N VAL A 160 13.68 -4.23 -1.44
CA VAL A 160 14.85 -3.97 -2.27
C VAL A 160 15.68 -2.91 -1.57
N PRO A 161 16.99 -3.15 -1.34
CA PRO A 161 17.86 -2.13 -0.79
C PRO A 161 17.74 -0.85 -1.61
N SER A 162 17.23 0.22 -1.01
CA SER A 162 17.20 1.53 -1.64
C SER A 162 18.42 2.31 -1.20
N ILE A 163 18.94 3.19 -2.08
CA ILE A 163 19.97 4.14 -1.69
C ILE A 163 19.36 5.09 -0.67
N GLY A 164 19.73 4.92 0.59
CA GLY A 164 19.22 5.74 1.67
C GLY A 164 20.01 7.01 1.93
N ALA A 165 21.27 7.04 1.51
CA ALA A 165 22.15 8.20 1.63
C ALA A 165 23.10 8.28 0.44
N ALA A 166 23.46 9.50 0.05
CA ALA A 166 24.46 9.75 -0.97
C ALA A 166 25.46 10.81 -0.47
N LEU A 167 26.73 10.53 -0.67
CA LEU A 167 27.79 11.50 -0.43
C LEU A 167 27.98 12.35 -1.70
N THR A 168 27.86 13.67 -1.54
CA THR A 168 28.12 14.58 -2.67
C THR A 168 29.59 14.94 -2.76
N VAL A 169 30.02 15.36 -3.95
CA VAL A 169 31.40 15.87 -4.17
C VAL A 169 31.73 17.13 -3.35
N ALA A 170 30.72 17.81 -2.81
CA ALA A 170 30.87 18.94 -1.93
C ALA A 170 31.23 18.55 -0.49
N ASN A 171 31.04 17.30 -0.10
CA ASN A 171 31.34 16.82 1.25
C ASN A 171 32.86 16.83 1.46
N LYS A 172 33.31 17.58 2.49
CA LYS A 172 34.75 17.71 2.89
C LYS A 172 35.12 16.77 4.05
N HIS A 173 34.12 16.08 4.63
CA HIS A 173 34.24 15.24 5.83
C HIS A 173 33.70 13.84 5.54
N ILE A 174 34.23 13.20 4.49
CA ILE A 174 33.72 11.88 4.04
C ILE A 174 33.89 10.82 5.13
N PRO A 175 35.07 10.67 5.80
CA PRO A 175 35.22 9.67 6.86
C PRO A 175 34.24 9.86 8.02
N GLU A 176 34.09 11.07 8.50
CA GLU A 176 33.19 11.40 9.62
C GLU A 176 31.72 11.17 9.24
N THR A 177 31.36 11.49 8.00
CA THR A 177 30.01 11.23 7.48
C THR A 177 29.74 9.73 7.38
N LEU A 178 30.70 8.94 6.93
CA LEU A 178 30.57 7.47 6.89
C LEU A 178 30.46 6.88 8.30
N MET A 179 31.27 7.33 9.24
CA MET A 179 31.18 6.91 10.66
C MET A 179 29.80 7.25 11.26
N TRP A 180 29.26 8.42 10.94
CA TRP A 180 27.94 8.84 11.38
C TRP A 180 26.83 7.97 10.76
N LEU A 181 26.93 7.64 9.48
CA LEU A 181 25.99 6.74 8.80
C LEU A 181 26.07 5.31 9.38
N ASP A 182 27.29 4.81 9.62
CA ASP A 182 27.53 3.49 10.19
C ASP A 182 26.95 3.36 11.61
N ALA A 183 27.14 4.38 12.44
CA ALA A 183 26.58 4.41 13.80
C ALA A 183 25.05 4.34 13.84
N GLN A 184 24.36 4.74 12.77
CA GLN A 184 22.90 4.63 12.68
C GLN A 184 22.43 3.20 12.39
N LEU A 185 23.33 2.32 11.96
CA LEU A 185 23.04 0.88 11.72
C LEU A 185 23.16 0.05 13.01
N GLU A 186 23.67 0.62 14.09
CA GLU A 186 23.67 -0.06 15.39
C GLU A 186 22.22 -0.33 15.85
N THR A 187 22.01 -1.54 16.39
CA THR A 187 20.68 -2.01 16.78
C THR A 187 19.95 -1.07 17.73
N GLU A 188 20.64 -0.59 18.79
CA GLU A 188 20.01 0.36 19.73
C GLU A 188 19.67 1.67 19.06
N THR A 189 20.59 2.21 18.25
CA THR A 189 20.34 3.45 17.50
C THR A 189 19.16 3.34 16.56
N MET A 190 19.05 2.24 15.80
CA MET A 190 17.91 1.97 14.93
C MET A 190 16.61 1.88 15.73
N MET A 191 16.59 1.13 16.82
CA MET A 191 15.38 0.93 17.62
C MET A 191 14.90 2.23 18.26
N VAL A 192 15.84 2.99 18.85
CA VAL A 192 15.53 4.28 19.48
C VAL A 192 15.07 5.32 18.47
N SER A 193 15.73 5.40 17.32
CA SER A 193 15.36 6.36 16.27
C SER A 193 14.01 6.09 15.65
N TYR A 194 13.57 4.83 15.62
CA TYR A 194 12.28 4.46 15.00
C TYR A 194 11.13 4.40 16.01
N ASN A 195 11.36 3.89 17.22
CA ASN A 195 10.30 3.60 18.19
C ASN A 195 10.32 4.52 19.41
N GLY A 196 11.43 5.26 19.66
CA GLY A 196 11.56 6.16 20.80
C GLY A 196 12.56 5.68 21.85
N PRO A 197 12.73 6.46 22.94
CA PRO A 197 13.78 6.22 23.94
C PRO A 197 13.54 4.96 24.77
N ILE A 198 14.65 4.34 25.16
CA ILE A 198 14.70 3.19 26.10
C ILE A 198 15.20 3.59 27.49
N ARG A 199 15.73 4.81 27.66
CA ARG A 199 16.35 5.29 28.91
C ARG A 199 15.62 6.49 29.46
N GLU A 200 15.62 6.58 30.79
CA GLU A 200 15.15 7.76 31.52
C GLU A 200 16.06 8.97 31.33
N GLY A 201 15.54 10.16 31.61
CA GLY A 201 16.31 11.41 31.58
C GLY A 201 16.18 12.23 30.30
N GLY A 202 15.39 11.75 29.33
CA GLY A 202 15.02 12.52 28.15
C GLY A 202 13.79 13.40 28.34
N PRO A 203 13.37 14.14 27.29
CA PRO A 203 12.17 14.99 27.33
C PRO A 203 10.85 14.21 27.41
N ILE A 204 10.87 12.94 27.12
CA ILE A 204 9.74 12.00 27.24
C ILE A 204 10.19 10.75 28.01
N PRO A 205 9.25 10.07 28.71
CA PRO A 205 9.56 8.80 29.38
C PRO A 205 10.02 7.73 28.38
N PRO A 206 10.69 6.67 28.85
CA PRO A 206 11.01 5.52 28.00
C PRO A 206 9.76 4.92 27.37
N ILE A 207 9.80 4.77 26.05
CA ILE A 207 8.72 4.16 25.24
C ILE A 207 8.96 2.67 25.07
N MET A 208 10.22 2.27 25.15
CA MET A 208 10.64 0.87 25.06
C MET A 208 11.48 0.48 26.27
N LYS A 209 11.55 -0.83 26.49
CA LYS A 209 12.52 -1.48 27.39
C LYS A 209 13.20 -2.64 26.66
N ILE A 210 14.28 -3.16 27.22
CA ILE A 210 14.79 -4.48 26.87
C ILE A 210 14.16 -5.48 27.86
N ASN A 211 13.44 -6.47 27.35
CA ASN A 211 12.79 -7.49 28.17
C ASN A 211 13.77 -8.58 28.62
N ASP A 212 13.30 -9.54 29.43
CA ASP A 212 14.13 -10.62 29.98
C ASP A 212 14.72 -11.58 28.91
N GLN A 213 14.18 -11.53 27.70
CA GLN A 213 14.69 -12.28 26.53
C GLN A 213 15.72 -11.49 25.72
N GLY A 214 16.06 -10.27 26.14
CA GLY A 214 16.98 -9.39 25.45
C GLY A 214 16.38 -8.70 24.21
N LYS A 215 15.06 -8.71 24.07
CA LYS A 215 14.37 -8.06 22.97
C LYS A 215 13.85 -6.67 23.36
N TYR A 216 13.81 -5.78 22.38
CA TYR A 216 13.14 -4.50 22.54
C TYR A 216 11.61 -4.69 22.56
N GLU A 217 10.95 -4.15 23.56
CA GLU A 217 9.51 -4.24 23.79
C GLU A 217 8.94 -2.84 23.96
N ILE A 218 7.84 -2.52 23.27
CA ILE A 218 7.13 -1.25 23.42
C ILE A 218 6.29 -1.29 24.69
N LEU A 219 6.49 -0.28 25.55
CA LEU A 219 5.75 -0.11 26.82
C LEU A 219 4.40 0.58 26.58
N TYR A 220 4.37 1.59 25.73
CA TYR A 220 3.18 2.33 25.36
C TYR A 220 3.40 3.08 24.03
N VAL A 221 2.31 3.45 23.38
CA VAL A 221 2.33 4.34 22.23
C VAL A 221 1.86 5.71 22.67
N PRO A 222 2.69 6.77 22.56
CA PRO A 222 2.29 8.12 22.94
C PRO A 222 1.09 8.60 22.13
N GLU A 223 0.16 9.28 22.81
CA GLU A 223 -0.99 9.91 22.18
C GLU A 223 -0.55 11.19 21.39
N ASN A 224 -1.33 11.56 20.40
CA ASN A 224 -1.29 12.89 19.74
C ASN A 224 0.02 13.31 19.08
N ASN A 225 0.71 12.42 18.37
CA ASN A 225 1.95 12.75 17.63
C ASN A 225 3.11 13.29 18.50
N GLU A 226 3.07 13.17 19.81
CA GLU A 226 4.18 13.56 20.69
C GLU A 226 5.46 12.81 20.33
N LEU A 227 5.32 11.54 19.93
CA LEU A 227 6.44 10.73 19.46
C LEU A 227 7.21 11.43 18.33
N TYR A 228 6.51 12.02 17.37
CA TYR A 228 7.13 12.66 16.20
C TYR A 228 7.91 13.93 16.53
N ARG A 229 7.73 14.52 17.70
CA ARG A 229 8.52 15.68 18.15
C ARG A 229 9.91 15.29 18.62
N TYR A 230 10.10 14.05 19.07
CA TYR A 230 11.29 13.60 19.76
C TYR A 230 11.99 12.42 19.07
N VAL A 231 11.32 11.81 18.10
CA VAL A 231 11.85 10.68 17.34
C VAL A 231 11.89 11.08 15.87
N PRO A 232 13.04 11.08 15.23
CA PRO A 232 13.17 11.32 13.81
C PRO A 232 12.68 10.10 13.02
N VAL A 233 11.39 9.84 13.06
CA VAL A 233 10.68 8.63 12.58
C VAL A 233 11.03 8.22 11.14
N TYR A 234 11.58 9.14 10.34
CA TYR A 234 11.86 8.90 8.93
C TYR A 234 13.35 8.94 8.57
N HIS A 235 14.23 9.10 9.55
CA HIS A 235 15.65 9.35 9.26
C HIS A 235 16.60 8.22 9.64
N ALA A 236 16.22 7.31 10.53
CA ALA A 236 16.97 6.09 10.72
C ALA A 236 16.54 5.09 9.65
N GLN A 237 17.44 4.84 8.73
CA GLN A 237 17.18 3.88 7.67
C GLN A 237 17.25 2.46 8.23
N PHE A 238 16.11 1.83 8.32
CA PHE A 238 15.96 0.46 8.74
C PHE A 238 16.44 -0.47 7.62
N PHE A 239 17.68 -0.93 7.70
CA PHE A 239 18.27 -1.90 6.77
C PHE A 239 18.35 -3.33 7.33
N ALA A 240 17.60 -3.62 8.38
CA ALA A 240 17.57 -4.97 8.89
C ALA A 240 16.68 -5.86 8.01
N PRO A 241 17.16 -7.04 7.55
CA PRO A 241 16.28 -8.04 6.97
C PRO A 241 15.07 -8.31 7.87
N GLY A 242 13.89 -8.56 7.30
CA GLY A 242 12.66 -8.76 8.08
C GLY A 242 12.82 -9.77 9.21
N ASP A 243 13.58 -10.86 8.97
CA ASP A 243 13.90 -11.88 9.98
C ASP A 243 14.72 -11.36 11.17
N TYR A 244 15.58 -10.38 10.94
CA TYR A 244 16.39 -9.80 12.01
C TYR A 244 15.52 -9.00 12.97
N TYR A 245 14.51 -8.30 12.46
CA TYR A 245 13.57 -7.55 13.27
C TYR A 245 12.83 -8.42 14.28
N PHE A 246 12.39 -9.61 13.86
CA PHE A 246 11.73 -10.57 14.75
C PHE A 246 12.66 -11.14 15.84
N LYS A 247 13.97 -11.13 15.60
CA LYS A 247 14.96 -11.61 16.56
C LYS A 247 15.21 -10.61 17.68
N ILE A 248 15.20 -9.32 17.36
CA ILE A 248 15.60 -8.26 18.29
C ILE A 248 14.42 -7.51 18.90
N TYR A 249 13.21 -7.64 18.34
CA TYR A 249 12.04 -6.88 18.74
C TYR A 249 10.87 -7.78 19.12
N GLU A 250 10.27 -7.51 20.27
CA GLU A 250 9.03 -8.16 20.69
C GLU A 250 7.88 -7.54 19.90
N MET A 251 7.48 -8.23 18.86
CA MET A 251 6.48 -7.71 17.92
C MET A 251 5.10 -7.64 18.58
N PRO A 252 4.43 -6.49 18.53
CA PRO A 252 3.04 -6.42 18.97
C PRO A 252 2.16 -7.44 18.23
N PRO A 253 1.13 -8.01 18.88
CA PRO A 253 0.30 -9.08 18.30
C PRO A 253 -0.21 -8.79 16.88
N HIS A 254 -0.64 -7.55 16.61
CA HIS A 254 -1.11 -7.13 15.30
C HIS A 254 -0.03 -7.16 14.20
N ARG A 255 1.25 -7.00 14.54
CA ARG A 255 2.34 -7.14 13.57
C ARG A 255 2.67 -8.59 13.29
N VAL A 256 2.55 -9.45 14.31
CA VAL A 256 2.68 -10.91 14.15
C VAL A 256 1.57 -11.43 13.26
N GLU A 257 0.32 -11.06 13.52
CA GLU A 257 -0.84 -11.43 12.70
C GLU A 257 -0.63 -11.05 11.23
N ARG A 258 -0.20 -9.81 10.98
CA ARG A 258 0.07 -9.34 9.61
C ARG A 258 1.18 -10.14 8.91
N TYR A 259 2.21 -10.55 9.63
CA TYR A 259 3.27 -11.41 9.09
C TYR A 259 2.73 -12.80 8.74
N GLU A 260 1.89 -13.38 9.59
CA GLU A 260 1.26 -14.66 9.31
C GLU A 260 0.32 -14.57 8.08
N TYR A 261 -0.48 -13.52 7.95
CA TYR A 261 -1.29 -13.29 6.74
C TYR A 261 -0.45 -13.13 5.48
N SER A 262 0.74 -12.54 5.55
CA SER A 262 1.61 -12.48 4.38
C SER A 262 2.04 -13.86 3.89
N LYS A 263 2.23 -14.82 4.79
CA LYS A 263 2.50 -16.23 4.44
C LYS A 263 1.27 -16.93 3.86
N GLU A 264 0.07 -16.61 4.36
CA GLU A 264 -1.17 -17.12 3.80
C GLU A 264 -1.39 -16.61 2.37
N TYR A 265 -1.09 -15.35 2.11
CA TYR A 265 -1.15 -14.77 0.76
C TYR A 265 -0.16 -15.45 -0.19
N GLU A 266 1.04 -15.73 0.29
CA GLU A 266 2.04 -16.46 -0.48
C GLU A 266 1.61 -17.90 -0.76
N ALA A 267 1.12 -18.62 0.26
CA ALA A 267 0.60 -19.98 0.14
C ALA A 267 -0.63 -20.08 -0.79
N ALA A 268 -1.49 -19.05 -0.79
CA ALA A 268 -2.63 -18.94 -1.68
C ALA A 268 -2.24 -18.54 -3.12
N GLY A 269 -0.98 -18.18 -3.37
CA GLY A 269 -0.49 -17.78 -4.70
C GLY A 269 -1.04 -16.44 -5.18
N VAL A 270 -1.57 -15.61 -4.28
CA VAL A 270 -2.14 -14.29 -4.64
C VAL A 270 -1.11 -13.16 -4.64
N LEU A 271 0.09 -13.39 -4.09
CA LEU A 271 1.16 -12.40 -4.18
C LEU A 271 1.78 -12.39 -5.57
N GLU A 272 1.98 -11.22 -6.12
CA GLU A 272 2.76 -11.08 -7.35
C GLU A 272 4.16 -11.65 -7.20
N LYS A 273 4.66 -12.23 -8.30
CA LYS A 273 6.03 -12.73 -8.36
C LYS A 273 7.04 -11.59 -8.26
N TYR A 274 6.74 -10.45 -8.88
CA TYR A 274 7.60 -9.27 -8.90
C TYR A 274 6.94 -8.11 -8.17
N SER A 275 7.71 -7.41 -7.33
CA SER A 275 7.23 -6.20 -6.67
C SER A 275 7.06 -5.06 -7.69
N TYR A 276 6.00 -4.28 -7.54
CA TYR A 276 5.79 -3.08 -8.33
C TYR A 276 6.92 -2.03 -8.14
N THR A 277 7.51 -1.95 -6.96
CA THR A 277 8.67 -1.09 -6.70
C THR A 277 9.96 -1.67 -7.25
N TYR A 278 9.91 -2.93 -7.63
CA TYR A 278 11.05 -3.67 -8.14
C TYR A 278 11.59 -3.03 -9.42
N LEU A 279 10.72 -2.78 -10.39
CA LEU A 279 11.13 -2.23 -11.69
C LEU A 279 11.83 -0.87 -11.54
N GLN A 280 11.19 0.09 -10.84
CA GLN A 280 11.73 1.44 -10.69
C GLN A 280 13.04 1.51 -9.89
N ARG A 281 13.27 0.55 -8.99
CA ARG A 281 14.48 0.50 -8.15
C ARG A 281 15.62 -0.33 -8.75
N LEU A 282 15.28 -1.30 -9.58
CA LEU A 282 16.26 -2.19 -10.20
C LEU A 282 16.89 -1.59 -11.44
N VAL A 283 16.10 -0.89 -12.25
CA VAL A 283 16.57 -0.43 -13.55
C VAL A 283 17.34 0.87 -13.43
N LYS A 284 18.47 0.93 -14.16
CA LYS A 284 19.22 2.17 -14.37
C LYS A 284 18.93 2.66 -15.77
N MET A 285 18.65 3.93 -15.89
CA MET A 285 18.37 4.61 -17.16
C MET A 285 19.40 5.70 -17.41
N PRO A 286 19.73 6.02 -18.68
CA PRO A 286 20.41 7.25 -19.06
C PRO A 286 19.65 8.48 -18.57
N ASN A 287 20.35 9.58 -18.37
CA ASN A 287 19.77 10.78 -17.79
C ASN A 287 18.65 11.39 -18.63
N ASP A 288 18.78 11.35 -19.96
CA ASP A 288 17.77 11.79 -20.92
C ASP A 288 16.48 10.93 -20.84
N GLU A 289 16.60 9.61 -20.76
CA GLU A 289 15.44 8.71 -20.56
C GLU A 289 14.81 8.92 -19.18
N SER A 290 15.58 9.19 -18.12
CA SER A 290 15.05 9.49 -16.78
C SER A 290 14.24 10.79 -16.77
N ILE A 291 14.68 11.81 -17.51
CA ILE A 291 13.94 13.07 -17.67
C ILE A 291 12.65 12.83 -18.48
N GLU A 292 12.73 12.05 -19.57
CA GLU A 292 11.56 11.70 -20.39
C GLU A 292 10.53 10.92 -19.56
N ILE A 293 10.95 9.91 -18.78
CA ILE A 293 10.07 9.14 -17.88
C ILE A 293 9.36 10.06 -16.87
N SER A 294 10.07 11.00 -16.28
CA SER A 294 9.47 11.92 -15.30
C SER A 294 8.38 12.79 -15.91
N ARG A 295 8.56 13.24 -17.16
CA ARG A 295 7.54 13.99 -17.90
C ARG A 295 6.34 13.11 -18.26
N LEU A 296 6.58 11.95 -18.85
CA LEU A 296 5.52 10.98 -19.22
C LEU A 296 4.73 10.55 -17.99
N TYR A 297 5.41 10.31 -16.87
CA TYR A 297 4.78 9.94 -15.61
C TYR A 297 3.71 10.94 -15.17
N ASN A 298 4.00 12.24 -15.21
CA ASN A 298 3.05 13.26 -14.77
C ASN A 298 1.78 13.28 -15.63
N GLU A 299 1.94 13.12 -16.95
CA GLU A 299 0.79 13.06 -17.89
C GLU A 299 -0.04 11.79 -17.66
N ILE A 300 0.62 10.63 -17.54
CA ILE A 300 -0.03 9.34 -17.28
C ILE A 300 -0.72 9.36 -15.92
N HIS A 301 -0.09 9.94 -14.91
CA HIS A 301 -0.64 10.02 -13.57
C HIS A 301 -1.96 10.80 -13.54
N LYS A 302 -1.97 12.00 -14.14
CA LYS A 302 -3.17 12.81 -14.27
C LYS A 302 -4.27 12.09 -15.05
N PHE A 303 -3.92 11.53 -16.20
CA PHE A 303 -4.84 10.75 -17.04
C PHE A 303 -5.47 9.58 -16.27
N MET A 304 -4.69 8.83 -15.51
CA MET A 304 -5.19 7.68 -14.74
C MET A 304 -6.14 8.10 -13.62
N GLN A 305 -5.81 9.17 -12.88
CA GLN A 305 -6.69 9.69 -11.84
C GLN A 305 -8.04 10.13 -12.39
N GLU A 306 -8.02 10.91 -13.47
CA GLU A 306 -9.24 11.41 -14.13
C GLU A 306 -10.07 10.26 -14.69
N SER A 307 -9.42 9.28 -15.34
CA SER A 307 -10.10 8.12 -15.94
C SER A 307 -10.76 7.23 -14.90
N ILE A 308 -10.05 6.86 -13.84
CA ILE A 308 -10.58 6.00 -12.77
C ILE A 308 -11.74 6.70 -12.07
N THR A 309 -11.61 7.98 -11.73
CA THR A 309 -12.69 8.76 -11.13
C THR A 309 -13.92 8.80 -12.04
N ASN A 310 -13.72 9.09 -13.32
CA ASN A 310 -14.82 9.15 -14.29
C ASN A 310 -15.50 7.79 -14.44
N PHE A 311 -14.75 6.70 -14.53
CA PHE A 311 -15.32 5.35 -14.65
C PHE A 311 -16.11 4.94 -13.42
N ILE A 312 -15.62 5.27 -12.22
CA ILE A 312 -16.35 4.96 -10.97
C ILE A 312 -17.66 5.73 -10.90
N THR A 313 -17.65 7.03 -11.24
CA THR A 313 -18.83 7.90 -11.07
C THR A 313 -19.83 7.74 -12.21
N ASN A 314 -19.37 7.66 -13.46
CA ASN A 314 -20.23 7.71 -14.66
C ASN A 314 -20.38 6.35 -15.36
N GLY A 315 -19.59 5.35 -14.97
CA GLY A 315 -19.60 4.03 -15.58
C GLY A 315 -18.73 3.92 -16.82
N VAL A 316 -18.66 2.69 -17.34
CA VAL A 316 -17.86 2.32 -18.51
C VAL A 316 -18.79 1.91 -19.65
N THR A 317 -18.59 2.47 -20.83
CA THR A 317 -19.18 2.04 -22.10
C THR A 317 -18.07 1.61 -23.06
N ASP A 318 -18.39 0.87 -24.11
CA ASP A 318 -17.37 0.51 -25.11
C ASP A 318 -16.75 1.74 -25.76
N THR A 319 -17.54 2.80 -25.95
CA THR A 319 -17.03 4.07 -26.47
C THR A 319 -16.06 4.74 -25.51
N SER A 320 -16.42 4.90 -24.24
CA SER A 320 -15.53 5.49 -23.22
C SER A 320 -14.28 4.65 -22.97
N TRP A 321 -14.42 3.34 -23.05
CA TRP A 321 -13.27 2.41 -22.97
C TRP A 321 -12.31 2.57 -24.14
N GLN A 322 -12.82 2.65 -25.37
CA GLN A 322 -11.97 2.88 -26.54
C GLN A 322 -11.29 4.25 -26.47
N GLN A 323 -11.99 5.25 -25.98
CA GLN A 323 -11.41 6.58 -25.76
C GLN A 323 -10.28 6.53 -24.71
N PHE A 324 -10.45 5.79 -23.60
CA PHE A 324 -9.39 5.55 -22.62
C PHE A 324 -8.15 4.96 -23.27
N LEU A 325 -8.29 3.89 -24.06
CA LEU A 325 -7.17 3.23 -24.74
C LEU A 325 -6.46 4.20 -25.72
N ASN A 326 -7.21 5.00 -26.47
CA ASN A 326 -6.65 5.98 -27.39
C ASN A 326 -5.92 7.12 -26.65
N THR A 327 -6.50 7.59 -25.55
CA THR A 327 -5.88 8.65 -24.73
C THR A 327 -4.62 8.14 -24.04
N ALA A 328 -4.62 6.90 -23.53
CA ALA A 328 -3.44 6.27 -22.96
C ALA A 328 -2.25 6.30 -23.93
N LYS A 329 -2.47 5.96 -25.19
CA LYS A 329 -1.45 6.08 -26.24
C LYS A 329 -1.01 7.52 -26.47
N ALA A 330 -1.96 8.44 -26.53
CA ALA A 330 -1.69 9.86 -26.78
C ALA A 330 -0.87 10.53 -25.66
N VAL A 331 -1.08 10.16 -24.41
CA VAL A 331 -0.27 10.66 -23.27
C VAL A 331 1.08 9.96 -23.15
N GLY A 332 1.37 8.99 -24.02
CA GLY A 332 2.70 8.37 -24.14
C GLY A 332 2.91 7.12 -23.30
N VAL A 333 1.85 6.40 -22.92
CA VAL A 333 1.96 5.13 -22.17
C VAL A 333 2.86 4.12 -22.88
N ASP A 334 2.68 3.96 -24.21
CA ASP A 334 3.48 2.98 -24.97
C ASP A 334 4.98 3.31 -24.90
N ARG A 335 5.34 4.60 -25.00
CA ARG A 335 6.73 5.07 -24.87
C ARG A 335 7.25 4.90 -23.44
N TYR A 336 6.42 5.14 -22.44
CA TYR A 336 6.75 4.92 -21.03
C TYR A 336 7.11 3.45 -20.77
N VAL A 337 6.29 2.52 -21.26
CA VAL A 337 6.52 1.08 -21.15
C VAL A 337 7.78 0.65 -21.93
N GLU A 338 7.99 1.17 -23.15
CA GLU A 338 9.18 0.88 -23.96
C GLU A 338 10.48 1.23 -23.23
N ILE A 339 10.57 2.42 -22.63
CA ILE A 339 11.76 2.85 -21.89
C ILE A 339 12.02 1.91 -20.71
N TYR A 340 10.98 1.58 -19.94
CA TYR A 340 11.12 0.65 -18.82
C TYR A 340 11.48 -0.76 -19.28
N GLN A 341 10.92 -1.26 -20.39
CA GLN A 341 11.27 -2.58 -20.95
C GLN A 341 12.76 -2.63 -21.33
N LYS A 342 13.22 -1.63 -22.06
CA LYS A 342 14.64 -1.54 -22.44
C LYS A 342 15.57 -1.53 -21.21
N ALA A 343 15.22 -0.76 -20.19
CA ALA A 343 16.00 -0.70 -18.96
C ALA A 343 15.98 -2.03 -18.19
N TYR A 344 14.85 -2.73 -18.19
CA TYR A 344 14.70 -4.05 -17.58
C TYR A 344 15.47 -5.13 -18.36
N ASP A 345 15.45 -5.12 -19.69
CA ASP A 345 16.23 -6.04 -20.51
C ASP A 345 17.74 -5.86 -20.24
N ASN A 346 18.21 -4.62 -20.13
CA ASN A 346 19.60 -4.33 -19.76
C ASN A 346 19.95 -4.84 -18.34
N TYR A 347 19.03 -4.68 -17.39
CA TYR A 347 19.21 -5.24 -16.05
C TYR A 347 19.34 -6.77 -16.08
N LEU A 348 18.50 -7.46 -16.83
CA LEU A 348 18.56 -8.91 -16.96
C LEU A 348 19.88 -9.37 -17.58
N LEU A 349 20.35 -8.69 -18.62
CA LEU A 349 21.64 -8.99 -19.26
C LEU A 349 22.85 -8.78 -18.34
N ALA A 350 22.79 -7.76 -17.49
CA ALA A 350 23.87 -7.45 -16.54
C ALA A 350 23.94 -8.42 -15.34
N ASN A 351 22.90 -9.22 -15.12
CA ASN A 351 22.80 -10.16 -13.99
C ASN A 351 22.74 -11.63 -14.44
N GLN A 352 23.04 -11.93 -15.70
CA GLN A 352 23.35 -13.26 -16.23
C GLN A 352 24.82 -13.59 -16.04
#